data_5dddfa7b4058f6bc9bd20ea1adac725b
#
_entry.id   5dddfa7b4058f6bc9bd20ea1adac725b
#
_cell.length_a   1.000
_cell.length_b   1.000
_cell.length_c   1.000
_cell.angle_alpha   90.00
_cell.angle_beta   90.00
_cell.angle_gamma   90.00
#
_symmetry.space_group_name_H-M   'P 1'
#
loop_
_entity.id
_entity.type
_entity.pdbx_description
1 polymer ?
#
loop_
_entity_poly.entity_id
_entity_poly.type
_entity_poly.pdbx_seq_one_letter_code
_entity_poly.pdbx_strand_id
1 'polypeptide(L)'
;MHDHTKLTQDRIGHLKERLEREITQKICPLQVTAWQVPGEPVSFAEATAASYQPFPPGTWWGAPWSTWWLHVTGTLPASHVDEEIDLSMDLGFVGDWAGNQAEAMVYTPAGRPLKALNPRNPVSYTHLRAHETSLHL
;
A
#
# COMPACT_ATOMS: atom_id res chain seq x y z
N MET A 1 -41.21 3.90 -23.06
CA MET A 1 -39.79 3.48 -23.18
C MET A 1 -39.27 3.26 -21.77
N HIS A 2 -39.06 2.02 -21.36
CA HIS A 2 -38.54 1.75 -20.00
C HIS A 2 -37.05 2.11 -19.97
N ASP A 3 -36.70 3.01 -19.07
CA ASP A 3 -35.30 3.37 -18.87
C ASP A 3 -34.59 2.24 -18.10
N HIS A 4 -33.80 1.46 -18.83
CA HIS A 4 -32.99 0.38 -18.27
C HIS A 4 -31.58 0.86 -17.85
N THR A 5 -31.32 2.16 -17.86
CA THR A 5 -30.00 2.75 -17.59
C THR A 5 -29.50 2.33 -16.21
N LYS A 6 -30.34 2.41 -15.19
CA LYS A 6 -29.96 2.01 -13.82
C LYS A 6 -29.59 0.52 -13.75
N LEU A 7 -30.42 -0.35 -14.32
CA LEU A 7 -30.14 -1.79 -14.35
C LEU A 7 -28.84 -2.11 -15.09
N THR A 8 -28.55 -1.39 -16.16
CA THR A 8 -27.31 -1.55 -16.92
C THR A 8 -26.11 -1.08 -16.11
N GLN A 9 -26.21 0.06 -15.42
CA GLN A 9 -25.15 0.57 -14.54
C GLN A 9 -24.88 -0.40 -13.39
N ASP A 10 -25.91 -0.95 -12.75
CA ASP A 10 -25.77 -1.94 -11.68
C ASP A 10 -25.04 -3.20 -12.17
N ARG A 11 -25.38 -3.68 -13.37
CA ARG A 11 -24.71 -4.84 -14.00
C ARG A 11 -23.23 -4.56 -14.31
N ILE A 12 -22.93 -3.37 -14.80
CA ILE A 12 -21.54 -2.94 -15.04
C ILE A 12 -20.78 -2.88 -13.72
N GLY A 13 -21.39 -2.33 -12.66
CA GLY A 13 -20.81 -2.29 -11.33
C GLY A 13 -20.45 -3.69 -10.81
N HIS A 14 -21.39 -4.62 -10.83
CA HIS A 14 -21.17 -6.00 -10.43
C HIS A 14 -20.11 -6.73 -11.27
N LEU A 15 -20.07 -6.47 -12.58
CA LEU A 15 -19.03 -7.04 -13.44
C LEU A 15 -17.64 -6.49 -13.05
N LYS A 16 -17.55 -5.19 -12.83
CA LYS A 16 -16.31 -4.54 -12.41
C LYS A 16 -15.79 -5.13 -11.09
N GLU A 17 -16.65 -5.24 -10.08
CA GLU A 17 -16.30 -5.83 -8.78
C GLU A 17 -15.85 -7.30 -8.89
N ARG A 18 -16.42 -8.06 -9.82
CA ARG A 18 -15.98 -9.44 -10.10
C ARG A 18 -14.61 -9.46 -10.74
N LEU A 19 -14.39 -8.63 -11.75
CA LEU A 19 -13.10 -8.52 -12.42
C LEU A 19 -12.00 -8.09 -11.46
N GLU A 20 -12.25 -7.11 -10.60
CA GLU A 20 -11.29 -6.63 -9.61
C GLU A 20 -10.87 -7.74 -8.64
N ARG A 21 -11.77 -8.65 -8.27
CA ARG A 21 -11.45 -9.82 -7.43
C ARG A 21 -10.63 -10.89 -8.12
N GLU A 22 -10.77 -11.01 -9.45
CA GLU A 22 -10.06 -12.03 -10.26
C GLU A 22 -8.71 -11.53 -10.80
N ILE A 23 -8.52 -10.20 -10.88
CA ILE A 23 -7.28 -9.60 -11.39
C ILE A 23 -6.13 -9.75 -10.39
N THR A 24 -6.43 -9.72 -9.08
CA THR A 24 -5.41 -9.76 -8.04
C THR A 24 -5.58 -10.97 -7.13
N GLN A 25 -4.49 -11.70 -6.92
CA GLN A 25 -4.43 -12.79 -5.96
C GLN A 25 -3.48 -12.44 -4.83
N LYS A 26 -3.93 -12.59 -3.58
CA LYS A 26 -3.03 -12.49 -2.42
C LYS A 26 -2.07 -13.66 -2.41
N ILE A 27 -0.77 -13.37 -2.52
CA ILE A 27 0.28 -14.39 -2.54
C ILE A 27 0.80 -14.66 -1.13
N CYS A 28 1.13 -13.61 -0.38
CA CYS A 28 1.65 -13.77 0.97
C CYS A 28 1.28 -12.56 1.85
N PRO A 29 1.15 -12.76 3.17
CA PRO A 29 1.05 -11.66 4.11
C PRO A 29 2.39 -10.97 4.27
N LEU A 30 2.36 -9.66 4.52
CA LEU A 30 3.53 -8.87 4.84
C LEU A 30 3.60 -8.59 6.33
N GLN A 31 4.83 -8.50 6.84
CA GLN A 31 5.09 -8.02 8.18
C GLN A 31 5.36 -6.52 8.13
N VAL A 32 4.74 -5.79 9.05
CA VAL A 32 4.90 -4.35 9.13
C VAL A 32 5.38 -3.99 10.53
N THR A 33 6.39 -3.16 10.56
CA THR A 33 6.79 -2.44 11.77
C THR A 33 6.73 -0.95 11.50
N ALA A 34 6.48 -0.14 12.51
CA ALA A 34 6.29 1.29 12.36
C ALA A 34 7.06 2.09 13.40
N TRP A 35 7.40 3.31 13.03
CA TRP A 35 7.96 4.32 13.91
C TRP A 35 7.26 5.65 13.67
N GLN A 36 6.68 6.21 14.72
CA GLN A 36 6.13 7.56 14.68
C GLN A 36 7.25 8.57 14.89
N VAL A 37 7.38 9.51 13.97
CA VAL A 37 8.37 10.57 14.05
C VAL A 37 7.97 11.55 15.14
N PRO A 38 8.83 11.82 16.14
CA PRO A 38 8.54 12.81 17.17
C PRO A 38 8.78 14.23 16.63
N GLY A 39 7.75 14.84 16.04
CA GLY A 39 7.82 16.21 15.52
C GLY A 39 7.93 16.31 14.01
N GLU A 40 8.88 17.09 13.50
CA GLU A 40 9.02 17.35 12.06
C GLU A 40 9.48 16.13 11.27
N PRO A 41 9.14 16.05 9.97
CA PRO A 41 9.60 14.98 9.09
C PRO A 41 11.12 14.88 9.07
N VAL A 42 11.62 13.65 9.03
CA VAL A 42 13.05 13.33 9.04
C VAL A 42 13.52 12.78 7.70
N SER A 43 14.84 12.72 7.51
CA SER A 43 15.44 12.10 6.34
C SER A 43 15.29 10.58 6.36
N PHE A 44 15.42 9.95 5.17
CA PHE A 44 15.42 8.48 5.05
C PHE A 44 16.51 7.83 5.94
N ALA A 45 17.70 8.42 6.01
CA ALA A 45 18.80 7.90 6.81
C ALA A 45 18.49 7.90 8.32
N GLU A 46 17.85 8.96 8.82
CA GLU A 46 17.40 9.04 10.21
C GLU A 46 16.30 8.03 10.49
N ALA A 47 15.34 7.91 9.57
CA ALA A 47 14.25 6.95 9.70
C ALA A 47 14.78 5.51 9.77
N THR A 48 15.72 5.12 8.91
CA THR A 48 16.26 3.76 8.90
C THR A 48 17.08 3.42 10.16
N ALA A 49 17.57 4.41 10.86
CA ALA A 49 18.28 4.24 12.14
C ALA A 49 17.35 4.19 13.37
N ALA A 50 16.06 4.44 13.20
CA ALA A 50 15.09 4.51 14.29
C ALA A 50 14.69 3.13 14.83
N SER A 51 14.07 3.11 16.00
CA SER A 51 13.56 1.88 16.63
C SER A 51 12.10 1.66 16.25
N TYR A 52 11.85 0.71 15.39
CA TYR A 52 10.52 0.33 14.94
C TYR A 52 9.85 -0.63 15.91
N GLN A 53 8.53 -0.53 16.01
CA GLN A 53 7.69 -1.42 16.79
C GLN A 53 6.78 -2.25 15.89
N PRO A 54 6.36 -3.46 16.29
CA PRO A 54 5.38 -4.26 15.54
C PRO A 54 4.12 -3.45 15.26
N PHE A 55 3.66 -3.49 14.01
CA PHE A 55 2.51 -2.72 13.55
C PHE A 55 1.60 -3.61 12.69
N PRO A 56 0.82 -4.50 13.30
CA PRO A 56 -0.03 -5.42 12.55
C PRO A 56 -1.16 -4.68 11.79
N PRO A 57 -1.60 -5.18 10.63
CA PRO A 57 -2.73 -4.63 9.91
C PRO A 57 -3.95 -4.44 10.81
N GLY A 58 -4.67 -3.33 10.64
CA GLY A 58 -5.81 -2.95 11.48
C GLY A 58 -5.43 -2.17 12.74
N THR A 59 -4.16 -1.93 12.98
CA THR A 59 -3.73 -1.03 14.06
C THR A 59 -4.15 0.41 13.74
N TRP A 60 -4.77 1.09 14.69
CA TRP A 60 -5.06 2.51 14.60
C TRP A 60 -3.78 3.33 14.62
N TRP A 61 -3.68 4.29 13.72
CA TRP A 61 -2.51 5.14 13.56
C TRP A 61 -2.90 6.55 13.11
N GLY A 62 -1.94 7.45 13.21
CA GLY A 62 -2.09 8.81 12.73
C GLY A 62 -2.86 9.70 13.72
N ALA A 63 -2.18 10.72 14.21
CA ALA A 63 -2.79 11.95 14.65
C ALA A 63 -2.71 12.96 13.50
N PRO A 64 -3.56 14.00 13.43
CA PRO A 64 -3.40 15.06 12.45
C PRO A 64 -1.97 15.59 12.42
N TRP A 65 -1.41 15.75 11.23
CA TRP A 65 -0.04 16.26 11.02
C TRP A 65 1.09 15.38 11.57
N SER A 66 0.83 14.08 11.85
CA SER A 66 1.88 13.16 12.25
C SER A 66 2.53 12.49 11.05
N THR A 67 3.84 12.27 11.14
CA THR A 67 4.62 11.50 10.16
C THR A 67 4.96 10.14 10.75
N TRP A 68 4.78 9.09 9.94
CA TRP A 68 5.10 7.71 10.30
C TRP A 68 5.99 7.09 9.25
N TRP A 69 6.92 6.27 9.68
CA TRP A 69 7.69 5.39 8.83
C TRP A 69 7.28 3.96 9.07
N LEU A 70 6.99 3.25 7.99
CA LEU A 70 6.66 1.84 8.02
C LEU A 70 7.77 1.05 7.33
N HIS A 71 8.25 0.02 7.99
CA HIS A 71 9.15 -0.95 7.40
C HIS A 71 8.35 -2.21 7.09
N VAL A 72 8.25 -2.54 5.82
CA VAL A 72 7.44 -3.64 5.29
C VAL A 72 8.36 -4.73 4.80
N THR A 73 8.16 -5.94 5.30
CA THR A 73 8.94 -7.12 4.90
C THR A 73 8.04 -8.28 4.56
N GLY A 74 8.50 -9.14 3.66
CA GLY A 74 7.79 -10.35 3.29
C GLY A 74 8.70 -11.32 2.56
N THR A 75 8.28 -12.57 2.46
CA THR A 75 8.98 -13.58 1.68
C THR A 75 8.08 -14.06 0.57
N LEU A 76 8.51 -13.84 -0.66
CA LEU A 76 7.79 -14.30 -1.83
C LEU A 76 8.00 -15.83 -1.98
N PRO A 77 6.92 -16.63 -2.12
CA PRO A 77 7.05 -18.04 -2.40
C PRO A 77 7.80 -18.29 -3.71
N ALA A 78 8.62 -19.32 -3.77
CA ALA A 78 9.44 -19.64 -4.93
C ALA A 78 8.63 -19.89 -6.23
N SER A 79 7.35 -20.26 -6.09
CA SER A 79 6.43 -20.44 -7.23
C SER A 79 6.07 -19.15 -7.97
N HIS A 80 6.32 -17.98 -7.37
CA HIS A 80 5.96 -16.67 -7.92
C HIS A 80 7.16 -15.78 -8.26
N VAL A 81 8.36 -16.36 -8.33
CA VAL A 81 9.62 -15.61 -8.53
C VAL A 81 9.68 -14.88 -9.87
N ASP A 82 9.05 -15.45 -10.90
CA ASP A 82 9.04 -14.89 -12.25
C ASP A 82 7.74 -14.11 -12.59
N GLU A 83 6.88 -13.89 -11.63
CA GLU A 83 5.63 -13.16 -11.81
C GLU A 83 5.79 -11.68 -11.49
N GLU A 84 4.94 -10.84 -12.09
CA GLU A 84 4.79 -9.45 -11.67
C GLU A 84 4.04 -9.40 -10.34
N ILE A 85 4.68 -8.86 -9.31
CA ILE A 85 4.15 -8.80 -7.96
C ILE A 85 3.95 -7.35 -7.55
N ASP A 86 2.76 -7.07 -7.06
CA ASP A 86 2.38 -5.76 -6.56
C ASP A 86 2.32 -5.73 -5.03
N LEU A 87 2.83 -4.67 -4.44
CA LEU A 87 2.55 -4.31 -3.06
C LEU A 87 1.26 -3.49 -3.03
N SER A 88 0.22 -4.02 -2.41
CA SER A 88 -1.01 -3.28 -2.14
C SER A 88 -1.08 -2.88 -0.67
N MET A 89 -1.21 -1.58 -0.40
CA MET A 89 -1.33 -1.04 0.95
C MET A 89 -2.57 -0.17 1.09
N ASP A 90 -3.43 -0.56 2.01
CA ASP A 90 -4.53 0.28 2.47
C ASP A 90 -4.08 1.01 3.74
N LEU A 91 -3.92 2.33 3.63
CA LEU A 91 -3.56 3.21 4.74
C LEU A 91 -4.78 3.70 5.52
N GLY A 92 -5.93 3.08 5.35
CA GLY A 92 -7.19 3.52 5.93
C GLY A 92 -7.83 4.63 5.13
N PHE A 93 -7.67 4.61 3.81
CA PHE A 93 -8.26 5.58 2.92
C PHE A 93 -9.80 5.60 3.01
N VAL A 94 -10.38 6.79 3.01
CA VAL A 94 -11.83 6.99 3.00
C VAL A 94 -12.24 7.65 1.69
N GLY A 95 -12.99 6.91 0.86
CA GLY A 95 -13.40 7.37 -0.47
C GLY A 95 -12.26 7.27 -1.50
N ASP A 96 -12.54 7.78 -2.72
CA ASP A 96 -11.69 7.64 -3.90
C ASP A 96 -11.12 8.97 -4.42
N TRP A 97 -11.22 10.04 -3.65
CA TRP A 97 -10.75 11.35 -4.07
C TRP A 97 -9.30 11.61 -3.65
N ALA A 98 -8.57 12.43 -4.41
CA ALA A 98 -7.14 12.59 -4.28
C ALA A 98 -6.66 13.29 -2.99
N GLY A 99 -7.48 14.10 -2.37
CA GLY A 99 -7.14 14.82 -1.12
C GLY A 99 -7.61 14.03 0.10
N ASN A 100 -6.94 12.96 0.46
CA ASN A 100 -7.30 12.15 1.62
C ASN A 100 -6.48 12.54 2.84
N GLN A 101 -6.88 12.00 4.03
CA GLN A 101 -6.20 12.26 5.29
C GLN A 101 -4.86 11.52 5.44
N ALA A 102 -4.54 10.59 4.55
CA ALA A 102 -3.28 9.85 4.55
C ALA A 102 -2.69 9.79 3.15
N GLU A 103 -1.39 9.99 3.06
CA GLU A 103 -0.59 9.81 1.86
C GLU A 103 0.73 9.16 2.25
N ALA A 104 1.34 8.38 1.36
CA ALA A 104 2.64 7.79 1.62
C ALA A 104 3.55 7.85 0.39
N MET A 105 4.85 7.75 0.64
CA MET A 105 5.89 7.60 -0.37
C MET A 105 6.63 6.30 -0.11
N VAL A 106 6.64 5.42 -1.09
CA VAL A 106 7.38 4.15 -1.04
C VAL A 106 8.82 4.35 -1.43
N TYR A 107 9.73 3.77 -0.66
CA TYR A 107 11.17 3.81 -0.90
C TYR A 107 11.75 2.41 -1.06
N THR A 108 12.78 2.28 -1.88
CA THR A 108 13.64 1.08 -1.86
C THR A 108 14.46 1.02 -0.57
N PRO A 109 15.05 -0.13 -0.21
CA PRO A 109 16.01 -0.23 0.90
C PRO A 109 17.22 0.70 0.77
N ALA A 110 17.55 1.13 -0.44
CA ALA A 110 18.61 2.10 -0.72
C ALA A 110 18.16 3.56 -0.62
N GLY A 111 16.92 3.83 -0.21
CA GLY A 111 16.38 5.19 -0.05
C GLY A 111 15.93 5.87 -1.34
N ARG A 112 15.82 5.13 -2.45
CA ARG A 112 15.31 5.69 -3.70
C ARG A 112 13.78 5.72 -3.66
N PRO A 113 13.12 6.88 -3.86
CA PRO A 113 11.67 6.94 -3.94
C PRO A 113 11.17 6.16 -5.18
N LEU A 114 10.12 5.37 -4.98
CA LEU A 114 9.49 4.57 -6.02
C LEU A 114 8.17 5.18 -6.47
N LYS A 115 7.24 5.38 -5.54
CA LYS A 115 5.88 5.77 -5.85
C LYS A 115 5.18 6.41 -4.66
N ALA A 116 4.34 7.40 -4.93
CA ALA A 116 3.39 7.91 -3.96
C ALA A 116 2.13 7.02 -3.93
N LEU A 117 1.62 6.76 -2.74
CA LEU A 117 0.36 6.07 -2.50
C LEU A 117 -0.71 7.07 -2.08
N ASN A 118 -1.88 6.95 -2.67
CA ASN A 118 -3.08 7.70 -2.34
C ASN A 118 -4.32 6.83 -2.63
N PRO A 119 -5.54 7.25 -2.29
CA PRO A 119 -6.75 6.45 -2.49
C PRO A 119 -6.97 5.95 -3.93
N ARG A 120 -6.58 6.74 -4.92
CA ARG A 120 -6.69 6.37 -6.34
C ARG A 120 -5.54 5.50 -6.84
N ASN A 121 -4.51 5.34 -6.02
CA ASN A 121 -3.32 4.61 -6.36
C ASN A 121 -2.71 3.91 -5.12
N PRO A 122 -3.46 2.97 -4.51
CA PRO A 122 -3.01 2.26 -3.31
C PRO A 122 -1.98 1.17 -3.61
N VAL A 123 -1.64 0.97 -4.88
CA VAL A 123 -0.77 -0.12 -5.34
C VAL A 123 0.57 0.44 -5.78
N SER A 124 1.65 -0.06 -5.23
CA SER A 124 2.99 0.15 -5.74
C SER A 124 3.38 -0.99 -6.68
N TYR A 125 3.54 -0.69 -7.96
CA TYR A 125 4.14 -1.62 -8.91
C TYR A 125 5.62 -1.70 -8.61
N THR A 126 6.01 -2.68 -7.85
CA THR A 126 7.41 -3.01 -7.70
C THR A 126 7.67 -4.26 -8.51
N HIS A 127 8.49 -4.16 -9.54
CA HIS A 127 9.14 -5.33 -10.09
C HIS A 127 10.10 -5.87 -9.00
N LEU A 128 9.51 -6.51 -7.99
CA LEU A 128 10.28 -7.20 -6.97
C LEU A 128 10.90 -8.42 -7.63
N ARG A 129 12.15 -8.29 -8.04
CA ARG A 129 12.93 -9.50 -8.28
C ARG A 129 13.07 -10.22 -6.95
N ALA A 130 13.04 -11.55 -6.96
CA ALA A 130 12.96 -12.44 -5.80
C ALA A 130 14.00 -12.24 -4.68
N HIS A 131 14.83 -11.23 -4.75
CA HIS A 131 15.85 -10.89 -3.77
C HIS A 131 15.61 -9.55 -3.04
N GLU A 132 14.58 -8.80 -3.38
CA GLU A 132 14.26 -7.53 -2.71
C GLU A 132 13.02 -7.71 -1.82
N THR A 133 13.22 -8.17 -0.60
CA THR A 133 12.15 -8.52 0.34
C THR A 133 11.89 -7.43 1.39
N SER A 134 12.41 -6.23 1.20
CA SER A 134 12.26 -5.13 2.17
C SER A 134 11.94 -3.81 1.47
N LEU A 135 10.92 -3.11 1.97
CA LEU A 135 10.53 -1.78 1.53
C LEU A 135 10.32 -0.87 2.74
N HIS A 136 10.55 0.43 2.56
CA HIS A 136 10.25 1.48 3.53
C HIS A 136 9.16 2.41 3.01
N LEU A 137 8.28 2.82 3.88
CA LEU A 137 7.17 3.73 3.64
C LEU A 137 7.20 4.89 4.61
#